data_a7d1bcd205587b20f0d9c46a72a09ac8
#
_entry.id   a7d1bcd205587b20f0d9c46a72a09ac8
#
_cell.length_a   1.000
_cell.length_b   1.000
_cell.length_c   1.000
_cell.angle_alpha   90.00
_cell.angle_beta   90.00
_cell.angle_gamma   90.00
#
_symmetry.space_group_name_H-M   'P 1'
#
loop_
_entity.id
_entity.type
_entity.pdbx_description
1 polymer ?
#
loop_
_entity_poly.entity_id
_entity_poly.type
_entity_poly.pdbx_seq_one_letter_code
_entity_poly.pdbx_strand_id
1 'polypeptide(L)' 'MVVVDMTDVEFLSSAGISVLVETHRLAERADISLRVVADGPATSRPFRMMRLDEVIDLYPTLADAMGERQQGRPPT' A
#
# COMPACT_ATOMS: atom_id res chain seq x y z
N MET A 1 -11.28 -6.05 -2.14
CA MET A 1 -10.08 -5.42 -1.60
C MET A 1 -8.86 -6.29 -1.86
N VAL A 2 -7.81 -5.68 -2.35
CA VAL A 2 -6.54 -6.37 -2.59
C VAL A 2 -5.48 -5.77 -1.67
N VAL A 3 -4.76 -6.61 -0.94
CA VAL A 3 -3.68 -6.17 -0.05
C VAL A 3 -2.38 -6.75 -0.58
N VAL A 4 -1.42 -5.88 -0.82
CA VAL A 4 -0.08 -6.26 -1.24
C VAL A 4 0.84 -6.13 -0.03
N ASP A 5 1.35 -7.25 0.46
CA ASP A 5 2.23 -7.27 1.62
C ASP A 5 3.67 -7.22 1.16
N MET A 6 4.33 -6.11 1.45
CA MET A 6 5.72 -5.89 1.06
C MET A 6 6.66 -5.86 2.26
N THR A 7 6.23 -6.41 3.40
CA THR A 7 7.04 -6.38 4.62
C THR A 7 8.36 -7.13 4.47
N ASP A 8 8.41 -8.14 3.60
CA ASP A 8 9.63 -8.91 3.34
C ASP A 8 10.48 -8.33 2.21
N VAL A 9 10.03 -7.25 1.60
CA VAL A 9 10.75 -6.62 0.50
C VAL A 9 11.84 -5.71 1.07
N GLU A 10 13.08 -5.98 0.71
CA GLU A 10 14.21 -5.20 1.20
C GLU A 10 14.44 -3.93 0.40
N PHE A 11 13.97 -3.90 -0.83
CA PHE A 11 14.19 -2.77 -1.72
C PHE A 11 13.09 -2.69 -2.77
N LEU A 12 12.55 -1.50 -2.94
CA LEU A 12 11.52 -1.26 -3.94
C LEU A 12 12.14 -0.57 -5.15
N SER A 13 12.30 -1.33 -6.23
CA SER A 13 12.87 -0.83 -7.47
C SER A 13 11.85 -0.01 -8.26
N SER A 14 12.33 0.72 -9.26
CA SER A 14 11.44 1.46 -10.15
C SER A 14 10.50 0.52 -10.91
N ALA A 15 10.97 -0.69 -11.23
CA ALA A 15 10.11 -1.69 -11.85
C ALA A 15 9.00 -2.12 -10.91
N GLY A 16 9.32 -2.28 -9.62
CA GLY A 16 8.31 -2.61 -8.61
C GLY A 16 7.28 -1.50 -8.45
N ILE A 17 7.74 -0.26 -8.46
CA ILE A 17 6.85 0.90 -8.39
C ILE A 17 5.91 0.93 -9.59
N SER A 18 6.43 0.64 -10.78
CA SER A 18 5.62 0.60 -12.00
C SER A 18 4.52 -0.46 -11.91
N VAL A 19 4.85 -1.62 -11.34
CA VAL A 19 3.86 -2.68 -11.14
C VAL A 19 2.77 -2.23 -10.20
N LEU A 20 3.15 -1.54 -9.12
CA LEU A 20 2.16 -1.05 -8.15
C LEU A 20 1.23 -0.02 -8.77
N VAL A 21 1.76 0.90 -9.57
CA VAL A 21 0.95 1.90 -10.25
C VAL A 21 -0.02 1.24 -11.22
N GLU A 22 0.46 0.26 -11.97
CA GLU A 22 -0.38 -0.47 -12.92
C GLU A 22 -1.48 -1.22 -12.20
N THR A 23 -1.13 -1.88 -11.10
CA THR A 23 -2.10 -2.60 -10.28
C THR A 23 -3.15 -1.65 -9.72
N HIS A 24 -2.73 -0.47 -9.30
CA HIS A 24 -3.65 0.55 -8.80
C HIS A 24 -4.66 0.97 -9.86
N ARG A 25 -4.19 1.17 -11.10
CA ARG A 25 -5.08 1.55 -12.20
C ARG A 25 -6.09 0.47 -12.51
N LEU A 26 -5.64 -0.78 -12.51
CA LEU A 26 -6.54 -1.90 -12.77
C LEU A 26 -7.58 -2.03 -11.64
N ALA A 27 -7.14 -1.83 -10.41
CA ALA A 27 -8.04 -1.89 -9.27
C ALA A 27 -9.10 -0.78 -9.35
N GLU A 28 -8.71 0.42 -9.74
CA GLU A 28 -9.64 1.52 -9.91
C GLU A 28 -10.72 1.19 -10.95
N ARG A 29 -10.31 0.64 -12.07
CA ARG A 29 -11.25 0.27 -13.13
C ARG A 29 -12.22 -0.80 -12.69
N ALA A 30 -11.78 -1.69 -11.82
CA ALA A 30 -12.62 -2.77 -11.29
C ALA A 30 -13.38 -2.37 -10.03
N ASP A 31 -13.22 -1.12 -9.59
CA ASP A 31 -13.82 -0.62 -8.35
C ASP A 31 -13.39 -1.44 -7.14
N ILE A 32 -12.11 -1.78 -7.10
CA ILE A 32 -11.49 -2.55 -6.02
C ILE A 32 -10.50 -1.68 -5.28
N SER A 33 -10.52 -1.73 -3.94
CA SER A 33 -9.54 -1.02 -3.13
C SER A 33 -8.20 -1.76 -3.15
N LEU A 34 -7.12 -1.01 -3.37
CA LEU A 34 -5.76 -1.54 -3.29
C LEU A 34 -5.09 -0.95 -2.06
N ARG A 35 -4.54 -1.81 -1.22
CA ARG A 35 -3.80 -1.39 -0.03
C ARG A 35 -2.44 -2.04 -0.04
N VAL A 36 -1.42 -1.30 0.38
CA VAL A 36 -0.04 -1.79 0.39
C VAL A 36 0.49 -1.75 1.81
N VAL A 37 1.11 -2.84 2.22
CA VAL A 37 1.77 -2.91 3.52
C VAL A 37 3.27 -2.76 3.30
N ALA A 38 3.87 -1.73 3.89
CA ALA A 38 5.30 -1.50 3.80
C ALA A 38 5.76 -0.90 5.13
N ASP A 39 6.67 -1.60 5.78
CA ASP A 39 7.20 -1.17 7.07
C ASP A 39 8.72 -1.13 6.95
N GLY A 40 9.25 0.04 6.79
CA GLY A 40 10.68 0.22 6.68
C GLY A 40 11.02 1.23 5.61
N PRO A 41 12.13 1.97 5.79
CA PRO A 41 12.47 3.07 4.89
C PRO A 41 12.87 2.59 3.49
N ALA A 42 13.35 1.34 3.35
CA ALA A 42 13.76 0.84 2.04
C ALA A 42 12.59 0.70 1.08
N THR A 43 11.38 0.50 1.59
CA THR A 43 10.18 0.38 0.76
C THR A 43 9.30 1.61 0.87
N SER A 44 9.11 2.16 2.07
CA SER A 44 8.19 3.28 2.26
C SER A 44 8.75 4.60 1.73
N ARG A 45 10.07 4.81 1.81
CA ARG A 45 10.68 6.06 1.38
C ARG A 45 10.54 6.28 -0.14
N PRO A 46 10.91 5.31 -1.01
CA PRO A 46 10.67 5.49 -2.45
C PRO A 46 9.20 5.71 -2.77
N PHE A 47 8.34 5.02 -2.06
CA PHE A 47 6.91 5.12 -2.23
C PHE A 47 6.44 6.57 -1.99
N ARG A 48 6.91 7.18 -0.91
CA ARG A 48 6.55 8.55 -0.55
C ARG A 48 7.22 9.57 -1.47
N MET A 49 8.46 9.31 -1.88
CA MET A 49 9.18 10.21 -2.78
C MET A 49 8.48 10.32 -4.12
N MET A 50 7.84 9.25 -4.57
CA MET A 50 7.06 9.25 -5.80
C MET A 50 5.62 9.70 -5.57
N ARG A 51 5.28 10.09 -4.35
CA ARG A 51 3.95 10.53 -3.95
C ARG A 51 2.87 9.48 -4.20
N LEU A 52 3.25 8.22 -4.15
CA LEU A 52 2.31 7.13 -4.36
C LEU A 52 1.39 6.97 -3.15
N ASP A 53 1.81 7.42 -1.97
CA ASP A 53 0.99 7.37 -0.77
C ASP A 53 -0.21 8.31 -0.86
N GLU A 54 -0.25 9.21 -1.83
CA GLU A 54 -1.40 10.07 -2.06
C GLU A 54 -2.49 9.38 -2.88
N VAL A 55 -2.12 8.35 -3.63
CA VAL A 55 -3.08 7.63 -4.49
C VAL A 55 -3.28 6.18 -4.07
N ILE A 56 -2.31 5.58 -3.40
CA ILE A 56 -2.38 4.20 -2.93
C ILE A 56 -2.26 4.21 -1.41
N ASP A 57 -3.18 3.55 -0.73
CA ASP A 57 -3.15 3.48 0.73
C ASP A 57 -1.98 2.65 1.20
N LEU A 58 -1.14 3.25 2.03
CA LEU A 58 0.05 2.62 2.58
C LEU A 58 -0.14 2.41 4.07
N TYR A 59 0.10 1.17 4.53
CA TYR A 59 -0.07 0.80 5.93
C TYR A 59 1.21 0.19 6.48
N PRO A 60 1.51 0.41 7.77
CA PRO A 60 2.71 -0.15 8.38
C PRO A 60 2.61 -1.64 8.70
N THR A 61 1.41 -2.16 8.90
CA THR A 61 1.21 -3.57 9.21
C THR A 61 0.06 -4.15 8.42
N LEU A 62 0.06 -5.47 8.30
CA LEU A 62 -1.02 -6.17 7.62
C LEU A 62 -2.35 -5.98 8.37
N ALA A 63 -2.31 -6.00 9.69
CA ALA A 63 -3.52 -5.78 10.48
C ALA A 63 -4.15 -4.42 10.18
N ASP A 64 -3.33 -3.37 10.05
CA ASP A 64 -3.82 -2.05 9.69
C ASP A 64 -4.43 -2.06 8.29
N ALA A 65 -3.78 -2.73 7.34
CA ALA A 65 -4.27 -2.79 5.97
C ALA A 65 -5.59 -3.55 5.88
N MET A 66 -5.77 -4.54 6.72
CA MET A 66 -7.01 -5.32 6.76
C MET A 66 -8.13 -4.61 7.50
N GLY A 67 -7.84 -3.47 8.13
CA GLY A 67 -8.85 -2.71 8.85
C GLY A 67 -9.18 -3.23 10.23
N GLU A 68 -8.39 -4.15 10.76
CA GLU A 68 -8.66 -4.73 12.07
C GLU A 68 -8.60 -3.70 13.18
N ARG A 69 -7.67 -2.77 13.09
CA ARG A 69 -7.53 -1.73 14.09
C ARG A 69 -8.67 -0.72 14.05
N GLN A 70 -9.27 -0.56 12.90
CA GLN A 70 -10.37 0.38 12.74
C GLN A 70 -11.62 -0.11 13.44
N GLN A 71 -11.73 -1.42 13.66
CA GLN A 71 -12.88 -1.99 14.35
C GLN A 71 -12.91 -1.60 15.81
N GLY A 72 -11.74 -1.36 16.40
CA GLY A 72 -11.66 -0.96 17.80
C GLY A 72 -11.61 0.53 18.02
N ARG A 73 -11.74 1.32 16.96
CA ARG A 73 -11.70 2.78 17.05
C ARG A 73 -13.07 3.39 16.83
N PRO A 74 -13.33 4.51 17.48
CA PRO A 74 -14.54 5.26 17.13
C PRO A 74 -14.43 5.76 15.69
N PRO A 75 -15.53 5.83 14.99
CA PRO A 75 -15.51 6.40 13.63
C PRO A 75 -15.10 7.86 13.70
N THR A 76 -14.24 8.22 12.81
CA THR A 76 -13.75 9.58 12.75
C THR A 76 -14.09 10.20 11.43
#